data_949b34c12f4261daa7d4e9b619e634ba
#
_entry.id   949b34c12f4261daa7d4e9b619e634ba
#
_cell.length_a   1.000
_cell.length_b   1.000
_cell.length_c   1.000
_cell.angle_alpha   90.00
_cell.angle_beta   90.00
_cell.angle_gamma   90.00
#
_symmetry.space_group_name_H-M   'P 1'
#
loop_
_entity.id
_entity.type
_entity.pdbx_description
1 polymer ?
#
loop_
_entity_poly.entity_id
_entity_poly.type
_entity_poly.pdbx_seq_one_letter_code
_entity_poly.pdbx_strand_id
1 'polypeptide(L)'
;MKNSGGRIVMTSTVSAAHGGGSTSLAYGVAKAGVECIVKGLARDCAKYNILVNAIAPGFFLTKFHTEKMKRNHDQLQERIKLIPLKRAGTTEELAGTVMYLLSESASYITGQVIAISGGDWL
;
A
#
# COMPACT_ATOMS: atom_id res chain seq x y z
N MET A 1 -14.24 -30.70 -5.78
CA MET A 1 -14.02 -29.35 -6.35
C MET A 1 -12.54 -29.07 -6.37
N LYS A 2 -11.97 -28.78 -7.50
CA LYS A 2 -10.60 -28.25 -7.54
C LYS A 2 -10.65 -26.87 -6.88
N ASN A 3 -9.89 -26.63 -5.81
CA ASN A 3 -9.70 -25.29 -5.27
C ASN A 3 -9.05 -24.46 -6.38
N SER A 4 -9.83 -23.55 -6.94
CA SER A 4 -9.35 -22.66 -8.01
C SER A 4 -8.30 -21.67 -7.51
N GLY A 5 -8.08 -21.63 -6.20
CA GLY A 5 -7.21 -20.65 -5.58
C GLY A 5 -7.87 -19.27 -5.47
N GLY A 6 -7.10 -18.29 -5.06
CA GLY A 6 -7.58 -16.92 -4.90
C GLY A 6 -6.45 -15.92 -4.78
N ARG A 7 -6.82 -14.64 -4.81
CA ARG A 7 -5.91 -13.51 -4.63
C ARG A 7 -6.52 -12.58 -3.58
N ILE A 8 -5.73 -12.20 -2.59
CA ILE A 8 -6.09 -11.21 -1.57
C ILE A 8 -5.06 -10.09 -1.64
N VAL A 9 -5.52 -8.88 -1.83
CA VAL A 9 -4.69 -7.68 -1.79
C VAL A 9 -5.18 -6.78 -0.66
N MET A 10 -4.33 -6.56 0.32
CA MET A 10 -4.59 -5.67 1.46
C MET A 10 -3.96 -4.30 1.23
N THR A 11 -4.45 -3.29 1.93
CA THR A 11 -3.89 -1.94 1.84
C THR A 11 -3.19 -1.57 3.14
N SER A 12 -1.86 -1.44 3.08
CA SER A 12 -1.00 -0.86 4.09
C SER A 12 -0.73 0.63 3.78
N THR A 13 0.42 1.11 4.13
CA THR A 13 0.94 2.46 3.83
C THR A 13 2.46 2.45 3.97
N VAL A 14 3.17 3.28 3.22
CA VAL A 14 4.62 3.47 3.47
C VAL A 14 4.91 3.95 4.89
N SER A 15 3.95 4.63 5.53
CA SER A 15 4.06 5.09 6.93
C SER A 15 4.21 3.94 7.94
N ALA A 16 3.79 2.73 7.61
CA ALA A 16 3.95 1.56 8.48
C ALA A 16 5.43 1.24 8.76
N ALA A 17 6.30 1.52 7.78
CA ALA A 17 7.74 1.24 7.90
C ALA A 17 8.48 2.19 8.86
N HIS A 18 7.96 3.39 9.11
CA HIS A 18 8.63 4.42 9.92
C HIS A 18 7.78 5.00 11.06
N GLY A 19 6.63 4.40 11.35
CA GLY A 19 5.77 4.79 12.50
C GLY A 19 4.84 5.96 12.23
N GLY A 20 4.76 6.45 10.99
CA GLY A 20 3.87 7.56 10.61
C GLY A 20 4.46 8.94 10.96
N GLY A 21 3.65 9.97 10.78
CA GLY A 21 3.99 11.34 11.18
C GLY A 21 3.68 11.61 12.66
N SER A 22 3.90 12.85 13.11
CA SER A 22 3.84 13.27 14.52
C SER A 22 2.50 12.97 15.24
N THR A 23 1.41 12.75 14.51
CA THR A 23 0.08 12.49 15.08
C THR A 23 -0.53 11.18 14.59
N SER A 24 0.25 10.32 13.91
CA SER A 24 -0.27 9.13 13.24
C SER A 24 0.37 7.82 13.72
N LEU A 25 0.91 7.78 14.93
CA LEU A 25 1.54 6.57 15.48
C LEU A 25 0.56 5.39 15.51
N ALA A 26 -0.67 5.58 16.01
CA ALA A 26 -1.67 4.52 16.06
C ALA A 26 -2.04 4.00 14.67
N TYR A 27 -2.10 4.89 13.68
CA TYR A 27 -2.31 4.53 12.28
C TYR A 27 -1.14 3.69 11.73
N GLY A 28 0.10 4.12 12.00
CA GLY A 28 1.30 3.37 11.62
C GLY A 28 1.31 1.97 12.22
N VAL A 29 1.01 1.84 13.52
CA VAL A 29 0.93 0.55 14.21
C VAL A 29 -0.15 -0.35 13.61
N ALA A 30 -1.35 0.19 13.37
CA ALA A 30 -2.45 -0.57 12.76
C ALA A 30 -2.07 -1.09 11.36
N LYS A 31 -1.41 -0.28 10.55
CA LYS A 31 -0.99 -0.65 9.20
C LYS A 31 0.22 -1.61 9.20
N ALA A 32 1.14 -1.49 10.14
CA ALA A 32 2.19 -2.49 10.37
C ALA A 32 1.58 -3.85 10.77
N GLY A 33 0.49 -3.84 11.55
CA GLY A 33 -0.29 -5.04 11.84
C GLY A 33 -0.85 -5.70 10.59
N VAL A 34 -1.35 -4.93 9.63
CA VAL A 34 -1.80 -5.44 8.32
C VAL A 34 -0.65 -6.15 7.58
N GLU A 35 0.55 -5.60 7.59
CA GLU A 35 1.72 -6.22 6.94
C GLU A 35 2.12 -7.55 7.62
N CYS A 36 2.00 -7.61 8.94
CA CYS A 36 2.20 -8.85 9.68
C CYS A 36 1.15 -9.90 9.31
N ILE A 37 -0.13 -9.52 9.24
CA ILE A 37 -1.24 -10.39 8.83
C ILE A 37 -1.01 -10.94 7.42
N VAL A 38 -0.58 -10.10 6.47
CA VAL A 38 -0.28 -10.52 5.08
C VAL A 38 0.74 -11.67 5.07
N LYS A 39 1.81 -11.56 5.84
CA LYS A 39 2.85 -12.61 5.91
C LYS A 39 2.34 -13.90 6.53
N GLY A 40 1.56 -13.80 7.60
CA GLY A 40 0.93 -14.94 8.24
C GLY A 40 -0.05 -15.67 7.32
N LEU A 41 -1.01 -14.91 6.76
CA LEU A 41 -2.00 -15.47 5.85
C LEU A 41 -1.37 -16.05 4.56
N ALA A 42 -0.34 -15.41 4.02
CA ALA A 42 0.35 -15.93 2.84
C ALA A 42 0.89 -17.34 3.06
N ARG A 43 1.48 -17.60 4.23
CA ARG A 43 1.98 -18.90 4.62
C ARG A 43 0.86 -19.91 4.84
N ASP A 44 -0.17 -19.51 5.59
CA ASP A 44 -1.24 -20.42 5.99
C ASP A 44 -2.17 -20.78 4.82
N CYS A 45 -2.35 -19.84 3.88
CA CYS A 45 -3.26 -19.98 2.74
C CYS A 45 -2.59 -20.59 1.49
N ALA A 46 -1.27 -20.70 1.46
CA ALA A 46 -0.53 -21.22 0.29
C ALA A 46 -0.99 -22.63 -0.13
N LYS A 47 -1.28 -23.49 0.84
CA LYS A 47 -1.79 -24.86 0.59
C LYS A 47 -3.15 -24.90 -0.13
N TYR A 48 -3.88 -23.79 -0.12
CA TYR A 48 -5.15 -23.62 -0.82
C TYR A 48 -4.99 -22.87 -2.14
N ASN A 49 -3.76 -22.61 -2.58
CA ASN A 49 -3.44 -21.80 -3.75
C ASN A 49 -4.02 -20.37 -3.65
N ILE A 50 -4.08 -19.81 -2.42
CA ILE A 50 -4.49 -18.43 -2.18
C ILE A 50 -3.24 -17.60 -1.91
N LEU A 51 -3.02 -16.60 -2.76
CA LEU A 51 -1.91 -15.65 -2.64
C LEU A 51 -2.38 -14.40 -1.91
N VAL A 52 -1.60 -13.96 -0.93
CA VAL A 52 -1.95 -12.81 -0.07
C VAL A 52 -0.82 -11.80 -0.12
N ASN A 53 -1.11 -10.61 -0.61
CA ASN A 53 -0.15 -9.52 -0.71
C ASN A 53 -0.77 -8.22 -0.19
N ALA A 54 0.05 -7.19 -0.03
CA ALA A 54 -0.39 -5.84 0.25
C ALA A 54 0.24 -4.84 -0.70
N ILE A 55 -0.45 -3.72 -0.89
CA ILE A 55 0.11 -2.49 -1.42
C ILE A 55 0.35 -1.52 -0.26
N ALA A 56 1.43 -0.74 -0.32
CA ALA A 56 1.75 0.31 0.61
C ALA A 56 1.83 1.65 -0.14
N PRO A 57 0.69 2.36 -0.27
CA PRO A 57 0.68 3.65 -0.94
C PRO A 57 1.49 4.70 -0.19
N GLY A 58 2.21 5.54 -0.93
CA GLY A 58 2.81 6.78 -0.46
C GLY A 58 1.83 7.94 -0.54
N PHE A 59 2.27 9.05 -1.14
CA PHE A 59 1.45 10.24 -1.27
C PHE A 59 0.63 10.23 -2.57
N PHE A 60 -0.68 10.11 -2.42
CA PHE A 60 -1.67 10.21 -3.49
C PHE A 60 -2.60 11.38 -3.23
N LEU A 61 -2.79 12.24 -4.22
CA LEU A 61 -3.67 13.39 -4.07
C LEU A 61 -5.12 12.95 -4.15
N THR A 62 -5.76 12.83 -2.99
CA THR A 62 -7.14 12.40 -2.84
C THR A 62 -7.91 13.40 -1.96
N LYS A 63 -9.23 13.28 -1.95
CA LYS A 63 -10.10 14.06 -1.05
C LYS A 63 -9.73 13.93 0.43
N PHE A 64 -9.05 12.86 0.82
CA PHE A 64 -8.54 12.70 2.18
C PHE A 64 -7.60 13.85 2.56
N HIS A 65 -6.71 14.28 1.67
CA HIS A 65 -5.76 15.35 1.96
C HIS A 65 -6.41 16.74 1.93
N THR A 66 -7.38 16.97 1.05
CA THR A 66 -8.04 18.26 0.89
C THR A 66 -9.20 18.46 1.86
N GLU A 67 -10.02 17.45 2.08
CA GLU A 67 -11.23 17.54 2.88
C GLU A 67 -11.02 17.13 4.35
N LYS A 68 -10.35 15.99 4.62
CA LYS A 68 -10.14 15.49 5.99
C LYS A 68 -8.93 16.13 6.65
N MET A 69 -7.80 16.19 5.99
CA MET A 69 -6.58 16.80 6.54
C MET A 69 -6.54 18.31 6.36
N LYS A 70 -7.48 18.90 5.62
CA LYS A 70 -7.59 20.35 5.37
C LYS A 70 -6.27 20.99 4.94
N ARG A 71 -5.42 20.25 4.20
CA ARG A 71 -4.15 20.79 3.68
C ARG A 71 -4.42 21.78 2.58
N ASN A 72 -3.78 22.95 2.66
CA ASN A 72 -3.82 23.94 1.61
C ASN A 72 -2.85 23.60 0.46
N HIS A 73 -2.93 24.35 -0.63
CA HIS A 73 -2.08 24.14 -1.81
C HIS A 73 -0.57 24.15 -1.47
N ASP A 74 -0.12 25.10 -0.67
CA ASP A 74 1.30 25.24 -0.32
C ASP A 74 1.82 24.04 0.48
N GLN A 75 1.04 23.57 1.45
CA GLN A 75 1.36 22.36 2.24
C GLN A 75 1.45 21.11 1.36
N LEU A 76 0.57 20.98 0.36
CA LEU A 76 0.62 19.88 -0.60
C LEU A 76 1.86 19.97 -1.49
N GLN A 77 2.22 21.17 -1.96
CA GLN A 77 3.43 21.38 -2.77
C GLN A 77 4.71 21.10 -1.98
N GLU A 78 4.80 21.54 -0.73
CA GLU A 78 5.94 21.22 0.14
C GLU A 78 6.07 19.71 0.36
N ARG A 79 4.96 19.00 0.54
CA ARG A 79 4.96 17.54 0.65
C ARG A 79 5.47 16.86 -0.63
N ILE A 80 5.04 17.34 -1.80
CA ILE A 80 5.45 16.83 -3.11
C ILE A 80 6.95 16.99 -3.34
N LYS A 81 7.55 18.09 -2.89
CA LYS A 81 8.99 18.34 -3.02
C LYS A 81 9.86 17.26 -2.34
N LEU A 82 9.33 16.61 -1.31
CA LEU A 82 10.04 15.54 -0.59
C LEU A 82 10.05 14.21 -1.36
N ILE A 83 9.14 14.02 -2.30
CA ILE A 83 9.04 12.80 -3.10
C ILE A 83 10.11 12.82 -4.19
N PRO A 84 10.93 11.78 -4.35
CA PRO A 84 11.95 11.72 -5.40
C PRO A 84 11.39 11.98 -6.81
N LEU A 85 10.24 11.41 -7.17
CA LEU A 85 9.60 11.67 -8.48
C LEU A 85 8.95 13.05 -8.60
N LYS A 86 8.97 13.89 -7.54
CA LYS A 86 8.47 15.28 -7.55
C LYS A 86 7.01 15.44 -7.98
N ARG A 87 6.20 14.43 -7.72
CA ARG A 87 4.75 14.46 -7.94
C ARG A 87 4.03 13.51 -6.99
N ALA A 88 2.74 13.71 -6.83
CA ALA A 88 1.86 12.73 -6.21
C ALA A 88 1.60 11.56 -7.18
N GLY A 89 1.27 10.40 -6.64
CA GLY A 89 0.75 9.28 -7.42
C GLY A 89 -0.70 9.52 -7.86
N THR A 90 -1.12 8.84 -8.92
CA THR A 90 -2.50 8.82 -9.39
C THR A 90 -3.21 7.54 -8.96
N THR A 91 -4.54 7.58 -8.85
CA THR A 91 -5.34 6.41 -8.50
C THR A 91 -5.21 5.27 -9.51
N GLU A 92 -4.99 5.61 -10.79
CA GLU A 92 -4.76 4.66 -11.88
C GLU A 92 -3.45 3.90 -11.69
N GLU A 93 -2.39 4.56 -11.25
CA GLU A 93 -1.10 3.93 -10.95
C GLU A 93 -1.23 2.93 -9.78
N LEU A 94 -2.04 3.28 -8.78
CA LEU A 94 -2.34 2.38 -7.67
C LEU A 94 -3.14 1.16 -8.16
N ALA A 95 -4.21 1.41 -8.92
CA ALA A 95 -5.07 0.37 -9.47
C ALA A 95 -4.30 -0.60 -10.38
N GLY A 96 -3.36 -0.11 -11.18
CA GLY A 96 -2.50 -0.94 -12.03
C GLY A 96 -1.73 -1.99 -11.24
N THR A 97 -1.16 -1.63 -10.10
CA THR A 97 -0.45 -2.59 -9.22
C THR A 97 -1.41 -3.60 -8.60
N VAL A 98 -2.60 -3.19 -8.19
CA VAL A 98 -3.62 -4.11 -7.66
C VAL A 98 -4.04 -5.10 -8.74
N MET A 99 -4.32 -4.63 -9.96
CA MET A 99 -4.68 -5.50 -11.09
C MET A 99 -3.57 -6.49 -11.43
N TYR A 100 -2.31 -6.05 -11.39
CA TYR A 100 -1.17 -6.95 -11.56
C TYR A 100 -1.15 -8.06 -10.50
N LEU A 101 -1.30 -7.71 -9.22
CA LEU A 101 -1.30 -8.70 -8.12
C LEU A 101 -2.49 -9.66 -8.19
N LEU A 102 -3.59 -9.27 -8.81
CA LEU A 102 -4.77 -10.11 -9.01
C LEU A 102 -4.65 -10.99 -10.26
N SER A 103 -3.70 -10.72 -11.14
CA SER A 103 -3.49 -11.44 -12.41
C SER A 103 -2.66 -12.72 -12.25
N GLU A 104 -2.69 -13.56 -13.29
CA GLU A 104 -1.82 -14.74 -13.37
C GLU A 104 -0.33 -14.38 -13.48
N SER A 105 0.01 -13.19 -13.95
CA SER A 105 1.40 -12.71 -14.00
C SER A 105 2.04 -12.61 -12.62
N ALA A 106 1.25 -12.51 -11.55
CA ALA A 106 1.71 -12.48 -10.17
C ALA A 106 1.57 -13.84 -9.46
N SER A 107 1.42 -14.95 -10.19
CA SER A 107 1.14 -16.28 -9.61
C SER A 107 2.25 -16.83 -8.70
N TYR A 108 3.43 -16.23 -8.69
CA TYR A 108 4.53 -16.60 -7.79
C TYR A 108 4.85 -15.54 -6.73
N ILE A 109 3.93 -14.57 -6.52
CA ILE A 109 4.07 -13.48 -5.56
C ILE A 109 3.07 -13.69 -4.42
N THR A 110 3.57 -13.92 -3.20
CA THR A 110 2.76 -13.98 -1.98
C THR A 110 3.55 -13.51 -0.77
N GLY A 111 2.88 -12.96 0.22
CA GLY A 111 3.49 -12.43 1.44
C GLY A 111 4.22 -11.10 1.25
N GLN A 112 4.05 -10.43 0.12
CA GLN A 112 4.77 -9.21 -0.20
C GLN A 112 3.96 -7.95 0.14
N VAL A 113 4.68 -6.91 0.52
CA VAL A 113 4.17 -5.54 0.68
C VAL A 113 4.86 -4.67 -0.37
N ILE A 114 4.11 -4.19 -1.33
CA ILE A 114 4.65 -3.43 -2.47
C ILE A 114 4.41 -1.94 -2.23
N ALA A 115 5.50 -1.20 -2.04
CA ALA A 115 5.45 0.25 -1.92
C ALA A 115 5.17 0.88 -3.30
N ILE A 116 4.17 1.77 -3.33
CA ILE A 116 3.80 2.57 -4.51
C ILE A 116 3.90 4.03 -4.09
N SER A 117 5.08 4.61 -4.19
CA SER A 117 5.38 5.84 -3.44
C SER A 117 6.17 6.90 -4.22
N GLY A 118 6.59 6.60 -5.46
CA GLY A 118 7.47 7.52 -6.20
C GLY A 118 8.85 7.70 -5.55
N GLY A 119 9.28 6.72 -4.75
CA GLY A 119 10.54 6.76 -3.99
C GLY A 119 10.44 7.47 -2.64
N ASP A 120 9.22 7.81 -2.21
CA ASP A 120 8.97 8.41 -0.90
C ASP A 120 9.45 7.47 0.22
N TRP A 121 10.22 8.01 1.17
CA TRP A 121 10.78 7.26 2.30
C TRP A 121 11.85 6.20 1.92
N LEU A 122 12.58 6.43 0.86
CA LEU A 122 13.81 5.68 0.57
C LEU A 122 14.98 6.17 1.43
#